data_6613742a4140d38c26882143419ba06e
#
_entry.id   6613742a4140d38c26882143419ba06e
#
_cell.length_a   1.000
_cell.length_b   1.000
_cell.length_c   1.000
_cell.angle_alpha   90.00
_cell.angle_beta   90.00
_cell.angle_gamma   90.00
#
_symmetry.space_group_name_H-M   'P 1'
#
loop_
_entity.id
_entity.type
_entity.pdbx_description
1 polymer ?
#
loop_
_entity_poly.entity_id
_entity_poly.type
_entity_poly.pdbx_seq_one_letter_code
_entity_poly.pdbx_strand_id
1 'polypeptide(L)'
;MTENKNPGSDPSAEFERQRKRKVLLFAVNLRMLPAAGYKNPFTDGFLPFLRYMTLPAVSLGFIHAGYMMRMTKASMLEVLGSDYIKMARSKGVREWKIVTKHTFRNALLTVITVVGQGFISALAGAAVVERLFNIPDMGSLMVDSIEKRDYQVIQAITLLIAMLNVFINLIIDLIYGLADPRIRLD
;
A
#
# COMPACT_ATOMS: atom_id res chain seq x y z
N MET A 1 -13.23 -15.18 45.10
CA MET A 1 -12.50 -13.95 44.79
C MET A 1 -12.48 -13.82 43.27
N THR A 2 -13.45 -13.10 42.72
CA THR A 2 -13.58 -12.85 41.29
C THR A 2 -12.89 -11.54 40.96
N GLU A 3 -11.75 -11.62 40.31
CA GLU A 3 -10.96 -10.46 39.85
C GLU A 3 -11.73 -9.71 38.77
N ASN A 4 -12.24 -8.57 39.13
CA ASN A 4 -12.98 -7.64 38.27
C ASN A 4 -11.96 -6.99 37.28
N LYS A 5 -11.72 -7.63 36.15
CA LYS A 5 -10.91 -7.11 35.08
C LYS A 5 -11.68 -6.01 34.37
N ASN A 6 -11.43 -4.77 34.74
CA ASN A 6 -11.97 -3.57 34.14
C ASN A 6 -11.55 -3.53 32.65
N PRO A 7 -12.48 -3.58 31.67
CA PRO A 7 -12.14 -3.68 30.22
C PRO A 7 -11.54 -2.38 29.64
N GLY A 8 -11.22 -1.41 30.51
CA GLY A 8 -10.68 -0.10 30.10
C GLY A 8 -9.16 0.05 30.16
N SER A 9 -8.40 -0.97 30.58
CA SER A 9 -6.97 -0.83 30.88
C SER A 9 -6.02 -1.63 29.97
N ASP A 10 -6.41 -1.86 28.70
CA ASP A 10 -5.46 -2.38 27.73
C ASP A 10 -4.65 -1.20 27.12
N PRO A 11 -3.34 -1.08 27.48
CA PRO A 11 -2.48 0.02 26.99
C PRO A 11 -2.38 0.06 25.46
N SER A 12 -2.56 -1.08 24.82
CA SER A 12 -2.53 -1.20 23.36
C SER A 12 -3.78 -0.58 22.72
N ALA A 13 -4.94 -0.81 23.30
CA ALA A 13 -6.21 -0.24 22.84
C ALA A 13 -6.26 1.28 23.07
N GLU A 14 -5.65 1.76 24.15
CA GLU A 14 -5.57 3.19 24.46
C GLU A 14 -4.59 3.92 23.53
N PHE A 15 -3.47 3.29 23.20
CA PHE A 15 -2.50 3.79 22.22
C PHE A 15 -3.11 3.85 20.81
N GLU A 16 -3.88 2.85 20.41
CA GLU A 16 -4.63 2.85 19.14
C GLU A 16 -5.71 3.92 19.11
N ARG A 17 -6.46 4.12 20.20
CA ARG A 17 -7.46 5.19 20.34
C ARG A 17 -6.82 6.57 20.27
N GLN A 18 -5.69 6.76 20.92
CA GLN A 18 -4.96 8.03 20.88
C GLN A 18 -4.37 8.31 19.49
N ARG A 19 -3.89 7.28 18.81
CA ARG A 19 -3.40 7.39 17.42
C ARG A 19 -4.53 7.76 16.46
N LYS A 20 -5.68 7.09 16.58
CA LYS A 20 -6.90 7.43 15.81
C LYS A 20 -7.40 8.84 16.13
N ARG A 21 -7.39 9.26 17.40
CA ARG A 21 -7.74 10.63 17.79
C ARG A 21 -6.80 11.68 17.21
N LYS A 22 -5.49 11.45 17.23
CA LYS A 22 -4.51 12.39 16.66
C LYS A 22 -4.67 12.54 15.14
N VAL A 23 -4.91 11.45 14.43
CA VAL A 23 -5.16 11.48 12.97
C VAL A 23 -6.48 12.20 12.67
N LEU A 24 -7.54 11.93 13.44
CA LEU A 24 -8.83 12.62 13.31
C LEU A 24 -8.74 14.11 13.68
N LEU A 25 -8.02 14.45 14.75
CA LEU A 25 -7.82 15.85 15.15
C LEU A 25 -6.97 16.62 14.14
N PHE A 26 -5.98 15.97 13.51
CA PHE A 26 -5.19 16.58 12.45
C PHE A 26 -6.02 16.82 11.19
N ALA A 27 -6.89 15.86 10.81
CA ALA A 27 -7.80 15.97 9.70
C ALA A 27 -8.91 17.01 9.93
N VAL A 28 -9.45 17.09 11.15
CA VAL A 28 -10.51 18.03 11.54
C VAL A 28 -9.99 19.44 11.75
N ASN A 29 -8.79 19.61 12.34
CA ASN A 29 -8.20 20.95 12.57
C ASN A 29 -7.73 21.64 11.28
N LEU A 30 -7.36 20.89 10.25
CA LEU A 30 -6.98 21.48 8.97
C LEU A 30 -8.16 22.03 8.16
N ARG A 31 -9.41 21.70 8.47
CA ARG A 31 -10.65 22.13 7.75
C ARG A 31 -10.55 22.20 6.21
N MET A 32 -9.43 21.74 5.65
CA MET A 32 -9.11 21.84 4.23
C MET A 32 -9.58 20.63 3.42
N LEU A 33 -9.79 19.47 4.09
CA LEU A 33 -10.19 18.24 3.44
C LEU A 33 -11.43 17.64 4.12
N PRO A 34 -12.43 17.21 3.36
CA PRO A 34 -13.60 16.54 3.91
C PRO A 34 -13.19 15.20 4.55
N ALA A 35 -13.70 14.96 5.76
CA ALA A 35 -13.34 13.80 6.56
C ALA A 35 -14.08 12.52 6.14
N ALA A 36 -15.16 12.64 5.36
CA ALA A 36 -15.94 11.49 4.87
C ALA A 36 -16.80 11.91 3.67
N GLY A 37 -17.17 10.93 2.85
CA GLY A 37 -18.03 11.09 1.69
C GLY A 37 -17.30 10.83 0.36
N TYR A 38 -18.08 10.75 -0.70
CA TYR A 38 -17.62 10.52 -2.06
C TYR A 38 -18.24 11.54 -3.00
N LYS A 39 -17.46 12.03 -3.96
CA LYS A 39 -17.91 12.85 -5.07
C LYS A 39 -17.56 12.18 -6.39
N ASN A 40 -18.54 12.08 -7.27
CA ASN A 40 -18.32 11.43 -8.55
C ASN A 40 -17.53 12.36 -9.48
N PRO A 41 -16.40 11.92 -10.08
CA PRO A 41 -15.58 12.76 -10.94
C PRO A 41 -16.31 13.20 -12.23
N PHE A 42 -17.31 12.43 -12.68
CA PHE A 42 -18.04 12.69 -13.91
C PHE A 42 -19.24 13.64 -13.71
N THR A 43 -19.85 13.67 -12.52
CA THR A 43 -21.04 14.50 -12.24
C THR A 43 -20.73 15.74 -11.41
N ASP A 44 -19.84 15.60 -10.41
CA ASP A 44 -19.51 16.68 -9.46
C ASP A 44 -18.23 17.44 -9.83
N GLY A 45 -17.48 16.94 -10.83
CA GLY A 45 -16.21 17.50 -11.29
C GLY A 45 -14.98 16.85 -10.63
N PHE A 46 -13.85 16.95 -11.34
CA PHE A 46 -12.60 16.30 -10.95
C PHE A 46 -11.97 16.89 -9.68
N LEU A 47 -12.10 18.21 -9.48
CA LEU A 47 -11.51 18.89 -8.33
C LEU A 47 -12.16 18.51 -6.99
N PRO A 48 -13.48 18.47 -6.84
CA PRO A 48 -14.16 17.95 -5.65
C PRO A 48 -13.79 16.47 -5.39
N PHE A 49 -13.78 15.61 -6.42
CA PHE A 49 -13.36 14.22 -6.31
C PHE A 49 -11.95 14.10 -5.69
N LEU A 50 -10.97 14.83 -6.23
CA LEU A 50 -9.61 14.81 -5.73
C LEU A 50 -9.53 15.20 -4.24
N ARG A 51 -10.32 16.20 -3.85
CA ARG A 51 -10.33 16.71 -2.46
C ARG A 51 -10.87 15.66 -1.47
N TYR A 52 -11.87 14.87 -1.87
CA TYR A 52 -12.42 13.80 -1.03
C TYR A 52 -11.52 12.55 -1.02
N MET A 53 -10.83 12.26 -2.12
CA MET A 53 -9.93 11.10 -2.24
C MET A 53 -8.54 11.32 -1.64
N THR A 54 -8.11 12.56 -1.41
CA THR A 54 -6.76 12.85 -0.91
C THR A 54 -6.52 12.22 0.47
N LEU A 55 -7.46 12.33 1.40
CA LEU A 55 -7.28 11.84 2.76
C LEU A 55 -7.24 10.29 2.83
N PRO A 56 -8.18 9.55 2.20
CA PRO A 56 -8.09 8.09 2.08
C PRO A 56 -6.82 7.62 1.39
N ALA A 57 -6.43 8.23 0.26
CA ALA A 57 -5.25 7.86 -0.50
C ALA A 57 -3.95 8.07 0.30
N VAL A 58 -3.82 9.21 1.00
CA VAL A 58 -2.68 9.50 1.86
C VAL A 58 -2.63 8.50 3.02
N SER A 59 -3.76 8.16 3.64
CA SER A 59 -3.83 7.20 4.75
C SER A 59 -3.36 5.82 4.32
N LEU A 60 -3.83 5.31 3.18
CA LEU A 60 -3.37 4.05 2.57
C LEU A 60 -1.89 4.13 2.18
N GLY A 61 -1.49 5.21 1.53
CA GLY A 61 -0.13 5.43 1.08
C GLY A 61 0.89 5.40 2.22
N PHE A 62 0.59 6.00 3.37
CA PHE A 62 1.49 5.99 4.52
C PHE A 62 1.72 4.58 5.09
N ILE A 63 0.67 3.75 5.12
CA ILE A 63 0.79 2.36 5.60
C ILE A 63 1.76 1.58 4.72
N HIS A 64 1.60 1.68 3.40
CA HIS A 64 2.42 0.94 2.44
C HIS A 64 3.81 1.55 2.26
N ALA A 65 3.95 2.88 2.33
CA ALA A 65 5.23 3.56 2.19
C ALA A 65 6.27 3.09 3.22
N GLY A 66 5.86 2.90 4.48
CA GLY A 66 6.76 2.40 5.52
C GLY A 66 7.26 0.98 5.26
N TYR A 67 6.42 0.11 4.70
CA TYR A 67 6.80 -1.23 4.30
C TYR A 67 7.75 -1.20 3.10
N MET A 68 7.39 -0.48 2.03
CA MET A 68 8.20 -0.33 0.82
C MET A 68 9.58 0.25 1.12
N MET A 69 9.65 1.27 1.97
CA MET A 69 10.92 1.88 2.38
C MET A 69 11.85 0.90 3.09
N ARG A 70 11.32 0.08 4.02
CA ARG A 70 12.11 -0.92 4.73
C ARG A 70 12.62 -2.01 3.79
N MET A 71 11.76 -2.51 2.91
CA MET A 71 12.13 -3.56 1.95
C MET A 71 13.13 -3.07 0.92
N THR A 72 12.93 -1.87 0.37
CA THR A 72 13.88 -1.24 -0.54
C THR A 72 15.25 -1.04 0.13
N LYS A 73 15.26 -0.56 1.38
CA LYS A 73 16.50 -0.40 2.14
C LYS A 73 17.21 -1.74 2.35
N ALA A 74 16.49 -2.79 2.73
CA ALA A 74 17.05 -4.12 2.94
C ALA A 74 17.68 -4.67 1.64
N SER A 75 16.95 -4.60 0.54
CA SER A 75 17.46 -5.05 -0.77
C SER A 75 18.69 -4.25 -1.23
N MET A 76 18.70 -2.94 -1.03
CA MET A 76 19.87 -2.13 -1.35
C MET A 76 21.09 -2.47 -0.49
N LEU A 77 20.90 -2.74 0.81
CA LEU A 77 21.98 -3.14 1.71
C LEU A 77 22.57 -4.50 1.33
N GLU A 78 21.74 -5.45 0.92
CA GLU A 78 22.15 -6.75 0.42
C GLU A 78 23.04 -6.60 -0.82
N VAL A 79 22.62 -5.83 -1.80
CA VAL A 79 23.42 -5.54 -3.01
C VAL A 79 24.72 -4.81 -2.65
N LEU A 80 24.69 -3.85 -1.72
CA LEU A 80 25.89 -3.11 -1.28
C LEU A 80 26.94 -4.03 -0.61
N GLY A 81 26.51 -5.14 0.01
CA GLY A 81 27.37 -6.16 0.60
C GLY A 81 27.98 -7.12 -0.40
N SER A 82 27.51 -7.12 -1.66
CA SER A 82 27.97 -8.07 -2.69
C SER A 82 29.42 -7.84 -3.12
N ASP A 83 30.08 -8.92 -3.56
CA ASP A 83 31.46 -8.86 -4.03
C ASP A 83 31.62 -8.02 -5.31
N TYR A 84 30.59 -7.94 -6.12
CA TYR A 84 30.53 -7.06 -7.27
C TYR A 84 30.73 -5.58 -6.87
N ILE A 85 30.11 -5.14 -5.78
CA ILE A 85 30.25 -3.76 -5.27
C ILE A 85 31.63 -3.56 -4.65
N LYS A 86 32.18 -4.56 -3.93
CA LYS A 86 33.54 -4.50 -3.41
C LYS A 86 34.57 -4.32 -4.53
N MET A 87 34.38 -5.06 -5.64
CA MET A 87 35.23 -4.93 -6.84
C MET A 87 35.09 -3.52 -7.48
N ALA A 88 33.87 -2.97 -7.52
CA ALA A 88 33.68 -1.62 -8.06
C ALA A 88 34.38 -0.54 -7.21
N ARG A 89 34.40 -0.73 -5.86
CA ARG A 89 35.13 0.15 -4.95
C ARG A 89 36.63 0.05 -5.12
N SER A 90 37.17 -1.15 -5.28
CA SER A 90 38.61 -1.36 -5.51
C SER A 90 39.09 -0.74 -6.83
N LYS A 91 38.20 -0.60 -7.82
CA LYS A 91 38.45 0.13 -9.09
C LYS A 91 38.31 1.66 -8.96
N GLY A 92 38.09 2.19 -7.75
CA GLY A 92 38.01 3.63 -7.53
C GLY A 92 36.71 4.28 -8.01
N VAL A 93 35.62 3.54 -8.20
CA VAL A 93 34.33 4.10 -8.59
C VAL A 93 33.77 4.93 -7.42
N ARG A 94 33.33 6.15 -7.72
CA ARG A 94 32.76 7.08 -6.71
C ARG A 94 31.53 6.46 -6.03
N GLU A 95 31.41 6.59 -4.71
CA GLU A 95 30.31 6.03 -3.90
C GLU A 95 28.91 6.42 -4.44
N TRP A 96 28.72 7.66 -4.87
CA TRP A 96 27.47 8.08 -5.50
C TRP A 96 27.09 7.24 -6.72
N LYS A 97 28.06 6.90 -7.60
CA LYS A 97 27.82 6.02 -8.75
C LYS A 97 27.55 4.59 -8.33
N ILE A 98 28.21 4.12 -7.25
CA ILE A 98 27.96 2.79 -6.68
C ILE A 98 26.50 2.70 -6.21
N VAL A 99 26.03 3.67 -5.42
CA VAL A 99 24.67 3.66 -4.89
C VAL A 99 23.63 3.79 -5.99
N THR A 100 23.75 4.80 -6.86
CA THR A 100 22.69 5.13 -7.83
C THR A 100 22.69 4.23 -9.06
N LYS A 101 23.87 3.88 -9.60
CA LYS A 101 23.97 3.14 -10.86
C LYS A 101 24.10 1.64 -10.65
N HIS A 102 24.91 1.23 -9.66
CA HIS A 102 25.20 -0.19 -9.47
C HIS A 102 24.21 -0.84 -8.46
N THR A 103 24.02 -0.22 -7.29
CA THR A 103 23.18 -0.79 -6.25
C THR A 103 21.70 -0.65 -6.58
N PHE A 104 21.24 0.56 -6.86
CA PHE A 104 19.82 0.82 -7.11
C PHE A 104 19.31 0.05 -8.33
N ARG A 105 20.09 0.01 -9.43
CA ARG A 105 19.68 -0.73 -10.62
C ARG A 105 19.54 -2.24 -10.37
N ASN A 106 20.42 -2.84 -9.57
CA ASN A 106 20.33 -4.26 -9.23
C ASN A 106 19.23 -4.53 -8.19
N ALA A 107 18.98 -3.59 -7.27
CA ALA A 107 17.88 -3.69 -6.32
C ALA A 107 16.51 -3.39 -6.97
N LEU A 108 16.49 -2.82 -8.18
CA LEU A 108 15.26 -2.38 -8.84
C LEU A 108 14.26 -3.53 -9.04
N LEU A 109 14.73 -4.72 -9.37
CA LEU A 109 13.89 -5.90 -9.51
C LEU A 109 13.11 -6.18 -8.23
N THR A 110 13.81 -6.26 -7.10
CA THR A 110 13.17 -6.45 -5.79
C THR A 110 12.22 -5.31 -5.43
N VAL A 111 12.58 -4.06 -5.78
CA VAL A 111 11.71 -2.89 -5.55
C VAL A 111 10.42 -3.01 -6.37
N ILE A 112 10.50 -3.42 -7.63
CA ILE A 112 9.32 -3.64 -8.49
C ILE A 112 8.40 -4.70 -7.88
N THR A 113 8.95 -5.82 -7.40
CA THR A 113 8.18 -6.86 -6.69
C THR A 113 7.44 -6.30 -5.47
N VAL A 114 8.18 -5.57 -4.62
CA VAL A 114 7.65 -5.00 -3.38
C VAL A 114 6.55 -3.98 -3.67
N VAL A 115 6.74 -3.15 -4.69
CA VAL A 115 5.72 -2.18 -5.14
C VAL A 115 4.49 -2.91 -5.66
N GLY A 116 4.66 -3.93 -6.51
CA GLY A 116 3.55 -4.71 -7.05
C GLY A 116 2.76 -5.44 -5.97
N GLN A 117 3.44 -6.12 -5.04
CA GLN A 117 2.78 -6.75 -3.89
C GLN A 117 2.12 -5.73 -2.96
N GLY A 118 2.70 -4.52 -2.84
CA GLY A 118 2.10 -3.41 -2.13
C GLY A 118 0.76 -2.99 -2.74
N PHE A 119 0.65 -2.94 -4.07
CA PHE A 119 -0.62 -2.67 -4.76
C PHE A 119 -1.68 -3.74 -4.48
N ILE A 120 -1.31 -5.02 -4.55
CA ILE A 120 -2.22 -6.13 -4.24
C ILE A 120 -2.70 -6.06 -2.80
N SER A 121 -1.78 -5.81 -1.86
CA SER A 121 -2.10 -5.63 -0.44
C SER A 121 -2.97 -4.39 -0.18
N ALA A 122 -2.76 -3.31 -0.94
CA ALA A 122 -3.58 -2.09 -0.85
C ALA A 122 -5.02 -2.36 -1.27
N LEU A 123 -5.25 -3.17 -2.32
CA LEU A 123 -6.61 -3.57 -2.73
C LEU A 123 -7.34 -4.32 -1.62
N ALA A 124 -6.65 -5.24 -0.92
CA ALA A 124 -7.23 -5.96 0.21
C ALA A 124 -7.48 -5.06 1.43
N GLY A 125 -6.60 -4.08 1.68
CA GLY A 125 -6.71 -3.12 2.78
C GLY A 125 -7.68 -1.96 2.52
N ALA A 126 -8.00 -1.71 1.27
CA ALA A 126 -8.86 -0.60 0.85
C ALA A 126 -10.27 -0.69 1.47
N ALA A 127 -10.83 -1.90 1.59
CA ALA A 127 -12.17 -2.12 2.14
C ALA A 127 -12.39 -1.49 3.54
N VAL A 128 -11.36 -1.53 4.39
CA VAL A 128 -11.41 -0.91 5.73
C VAL A 128 -11.41 0.61 5.62
N VAL A 129 -10.60 1.16 4.72
CA VAL A 129 -10.50 2.61 4.50
C VAL A 129 -11.77 3.13 3.83
N GLU A 130 -12.29 2.43 2.83
CA GLU A 130 -13.56 2.75 2.16
C GLU A 130 -14.71 2.87 3.16
N ARG A 131 -14.80 1.90 4.08
CA ARG A 131 -15.84 1.92 5.12
C ARG A 131 -15.64 3.07 6.14
N LEU A 132 -14.38 3.38 6.50
CA LEU A 132 -14.06 4.50 7.40
C LEU A 132 -14.40 5.86 6.80
N PHE A 133 -14.18 6.02 5.50
CA PHE A 133 -14.43 7.27 4.78
C PHE A 133 -15.78 7.32 4.09
N ASN A 134 -16.62 6.28 4.26
CA ASN A 134 -17.95 6.16 3.64
C ASN A 134 -17.89 6.30 2.10
N ILE A 135 -16.93 5.60 1.49
CA ILE A 135 -16.77 5.54 0.05
C ILE A 135 -17.53 4.31 -0.46
N PRO A 136 -18.52 4.47 -1.36
CA PRO A 136 -19.22 3.34 -1.95
C PRO A 136 -18.33 2.68 -3.00
N ASP A 137 -17.58 1.66 -2.61
CA ASP A 137 -16.66 0.92 -3.47
C ASP A 137 -16.81 -0.60 -3.24
N MET A 138 -16.03 -1.41 -3.95
CA MET A 138 -16.11 -2.87 -3.94
C MET A 138 -15.93 -3.48 -2.55
N GLY A 139 -15.04 -2.92 -1.72
CA GLY A 139 -14.81 -3.41 -0.37
C GLY A 139 -16.02 -3.20 0.53
N SER A 140 -16.67 -2.04 0.46
CA SER A 140 -17.89 -1.76 1.20
C SER A 140 -19.03 -2.67 0.74
N LEU A 141 -19.17 -2.86 -0.59
CA LEU A 141 -20.16 -3.76 -1.18
C LEU A 141 -19.95 -5.22 -0.74
N MET A 142 -18.69 -5.68 -0.67
CA MET A 142 -18.36 -7.02 -0.21
C MET A 142 -18.79 -7.23 1.25
N VAL A 143 -18.49 -6.28 2.14
CA VAL A 143 -18.88 -6.36 3.55
C VAL A 143 -20.39 -6.36 3.72
N ASP A 144 -21.09 -5.48 3.02
CA ASP A 144 -22.56 -5.43 3.05
C ASP A 144 -23.20 -6.71 2.52
N SER A 145 -22.60 -7.35 1.49
CA SER A 145 -23.06 -8.62 0.95
C SER A 145 -22.82 -9.78 1.92
N ILE A 146 -21.74 -9.77 2.68
CA ILE A 146 -21.49 -10.74 3.76
C ILE A 146 -22.56 -10.62 4.83
N GLU A 147 -22.89 -9.41 5.28
CA GLU A 147 -23.93 -9.17 6.28
C GLU A 147 -25.32 -9.64 5.80
N LYS A 148 -25.61 -9.44 4.51
CA LYS A 148 -26.87 -9.87 3.85
C LYS A 148 -26.85 -11.34 3.43
N ARG A 149 -25.72 -12.04 3.55
CA ARG A 149 -25.50 -13.44 3.08
C ARG A 149 -25.75 -13.60 1.57
N ASP A 150 -25.43 -12.56 0.80
CA ASP A 150 -25.55 -12.60 -0.66
C ASP A 150 -24.30 -13.23 -1.27
N TYR A 151 -24.31 -14.57 -1.37
CA TYR A 151 -23.19 -15.35 -1.87
C TYR A 151 -22.86 -15.08 -3.33
N GLN A 152 -23.84 -14.68 -4.14
CA GLN A 152 -23.62 -14.40 -5.57
C GLN A 152 -22.75 -13.17 -5.75
N VAL A 153 -23.04 -12.10 -5.01
CA VAL A 153 -22.24 -10.87 -5.04
C VAL A 153 -20.86 -11.10 -4.43
N ILE A 154 -20.75 -11.85 -3.33
CA ILE A 154 -19.47 -12.20 -2.71
C ILE A 154 -18.57 -12.96 -3.70
N GLN A 155 -19.11 -13.96 -4.39
CA GLN A 155 -18.36 -14.72 -5.40
C GLN A 155 -17.93 -13.84 -6.58
N ALA A 156 -18.81 -12.97 -7.08
CA ALA A 156 -18.50 -12.08 -8.18
C ALA A 156 -17.37 -11.11 -7.82
N ILE A 157 -17.41 -10.47 -6.64
CA ILE A 157 -16.38 -9.57 -6.18
C ILE A 157 -15.05 -10.31 -5.96
N THR A 158 -15.09 -11.49 -5.34
CA THR A 158 -13.90 -12.33 -5.12
C THR A 158 -13.23 -12.71 -6.44
N LEU A 159 -14.02 -13.13 -7.43
CA LEU A 159 -13.52 -13.47 -8.76
C LEU A 159 -12.88 -12.25 -9.44
N LEU A 160 -13.51 -11.10 -9.32
CA LEU A 160 -13.03 -9.86 -9.92
C LEU A 160 -11.70 -9.41 -9.27
N ILE A 161 -11.59 -9.48 -7.93
CA ILE A 161 -10.34 -9.19 -7.21
C ILE A 161 -9.24 -10.19 -7.62
N ALA A 162 -9.56 -11.48 -7.73
CA ALA A 162 -8.61 -12.49 -8.19
C ALA A 162 -8.12 -12.19 -9.61
N MET A 163 -9.01 -11.81 -10.52
CA MET A 163 -8.64 -11.43 -11.90
C MET A 163 -7.75 -10.20 -11.92
N LEU A 164 -8.05 -9.18 -11.12
CA LEU A 164 -7.20 -7.99 -10.98
C LEU A 164 -5.81 -8.35 -10.44
N ASN A 165 -5.71 -9.25 -9.46
CA ASN A 165 -4.43 -9.72 -8.95
C ASN A 165 -3.60 -10.40 -10.02
N VAL A 166 -4.20 -11.30 -10.82
CA VAL A 166 -3.51 -11.95 -11.94
C VAL A 166 -3.04 -10.92 -12.96
N PHE A 167 -3.88 -9.93 -13.27
CA PHE A 167 -3.52 -8.86 -14.21
C PHE A 167 -2.38 -7.98 -13.71
N ILE A 168 -2.37 -7.63 -12.42
CA ILE A 168 -1.27 -6.86 -11.80
C ILE A 168 0.03 -7.67 -11.84
N ASN A 169 -0.01 -8.96 -11.49
CA ASN A 169 1.16 -9.83 -11.57
C ASN A 169 1.69 -9.92 -13.01
N LEU A 170 0.81 -10.07 -13.99
CA LEU A 170 1.20 -10.06 -15.41
C LEU A 170 1.93 -8.76 -15.80
N ILE A 171 1.43 -7.61 -15.35
CA ILE A 171 2.10 -6.31 -15.59
C ILE A 171 3.49 -6.29 -14.93
N ILE A 172 3.61 -6.78 -13.70
CA ILE A 172 4.88 -6.88 -12.99
C ILE A 172 5.88 -7.74 -13.77
N ASP A 173 5.44 -8.91 -14.25
CA ASP A 173 6.27 -9.82 -15.03
C ASP A 173 6.71 -9.19 -16.37
N LEU A 174 5.82 -8.43 -17.02
CA LEU A 174 6.19 -7.67 -18.22
C LEU A 174 7.25 -6.60 -17.90
N ILE A 175 7.10 -5.89 -16.80
CA ILE A 175 8.08 -4.89 -16.36
C ILE A 175 9.42 -5.56 -16.05
N TYR A 176 9.42 -6.76 -15.46
CA TYR A 176 10.65 -7.55 -15.28
C TYR A 176 11.34 -7.86 -16.59
N GLY A 177 10.61 -8.35 -17.59
CA GLY A 177 11.16 -8.64 -18.91
C GLY A 177 11.78 -7.41 -19.60
N LEU A 178 11.22 -6.22 -19.34
CA LEU A 178 11.76 -4.94 -19.84
C LEU A 178 12.96 -4.42 -19.03
N ALA A 179 12.97 -4.66 -17.71
CA ALA A 179 14.00 -4.15 -16.80
C ALA A 179 15.30 -4.97 -16.87
N ASP A 180 15.19 -6.28 -17.07
CA ASP A 180 16.34 -7.19 -17.22
C ASP A 180 16.22 -8.06 -18.46
N PRO A 181 16.87 -7.65 -19.57
CA PRO A 181 16.87 -8.42 -20.82
C PRO A 181 17.58 -9.78 -20.73
N ARG A 182 18.15 -10.12 -19.58
CA ARG A 182 18.80 -11.42 -19.32
C ARG A 182 17.81 -12.49 -18.87
N ILE A 183 16.63 -12.10 -18.42
CA ILE A 183 15.53 -13.03 -18.11
C ILE A 183 14.89 -13.41 -19.45
N ARG A 184 15.39 -14.48 -20.09
CA ARG A 184 14.65 -15.13 -21.17
C ARG A 184 13.53 -15.92 -20.51
N LEU A 185 12.30 -15.62 -20.89
CA LEU A 185 11.15 -16.46 -20.62
C LEU A 185 11.33 -17.73 -21.49
N ASP A 186 11.87 -18.80 -20.90
CA ASP A 186 11.82 -20.16 -21.46
C ASP A 186 10.48 -20.78 -21.14
#